data_cec5560740f5665fc6da9b92a0c47372
#
_entry.id   cec5560740f5665fc6da9b92a0c47372
#
_cell.length_a   1.000
_cell.length_b   1.000
_cell.length_c   1.000
_cell.angle_alpha   90.00
_cell.angle_beta   90.00
_cell.angle_gamma   90.00
#
_symmetry.space_group_name_H-M   'P 1'
#
loop_
_entity.id
_entity.type
_entity.pdbx_description
1 polymer ?
#
loop_
_entity_poly.entity_id
_entity_poly.type
_entity_poly.pdbx_seq_one_letter_code
_entity_poly.pdbx_strand_id
1 'polypeptide(L)'
;MDSLSHVLYGVTCCSRRGLPGGQSGPVKGDGSPRRFDWTAWAAAAFGILPDALSLGLYFSWLLIQGKPIDWHGIPTIIFALYWMTHSLVVAGLCILLFRVLWKPLVLPACAWPLHIAMDTFTHQQGRFQTPILFPVSDFRLHGINWWEHPSVIYTYWGILLVIWISLAVIRWRYWSRRMSSSSVKPSVGI
;
A
#
# COMPACT_ATOMS: atom_id res chain seq x y z
N MET A 1 1.31 10.23 -5.50
CA MET A 1 1.19 9.26 -6.65
C MET A 1 -0.28 9.02 -6.98
N ASP A 2 -0.60 8.20 -8.03
CA ASP A 2 -1.99 7.79 -8.24
C ASP A 2 -2.44 6.78 -7.16
N SER A 3 -3.73 6.81 -6.79
CA SER A 3 -4.26 5.98 -5.70
C SER A 3 -4.14 4.47 -5.96
N LEU A 4 -4.13 4.03 -7.22
CA LEU A 4 -3.96 2.61 -7.56
C LEU A 4 -2.54 2.14 -7.26
N SER A 5 -1.53 2.94 -7.56
CA SER A 5 -0.14 2.59 -7.24
C SER A 5 0.08 2.51 -5.73
N HIS A 6 -0.52 3.38 -4.91
CA HIS A 6 -0.47 3.29 -3.45
C HIS A 6 -1.05 1.95 -2.93
N VAL A 7 -2.20 1.53 -3.47
CA VAL A 7 -2.80 0.23 -3.16
C VAL A 7 -1.85 -0.91 -3.49
N LEU A 8 -1.30 -0.91 -4.71
CA LEU A 8 -0.44 -2.00 -5.19
C LEU A 8 0.91 -2.05 -4.47
N TYR A 9 1.54 -0.90 -4.18
CA TYR A 9 2.73 -0.84 -3.34
C TYR A 9 2.44 -1.29 -1.90
N GLY A 10 1.30 -0.89 -1.33
CA GLY A 10 0.83 -1.37 -0.04
C GLY A 10 0.75 -2.89 0.01
N VAL A 11 0.07 -3.50 -0.97
CA VAL A 11 -0.01 -4.97 -1.09
C VAL A 11 1.38 -5.60 -1.29
N THR A 12 2.22 -4.99 -2.12
CA THR A 12 3.56 -5.50 -2.43
C THR A 12 4.49 -5.48 -1.22
N CYS A 13 4.50 -4.39 -0.46
CA CYS A 13 5.46 -4.21 0.64
C CYS A 13 4.92 -4.63 2.01
N CYS A 14 3.59 -4.63 2.20
CA CYS A 14 2.96 -4.77 3.50
C CYS A 14 1.97 -5.95 3.60
N SER A 15 2.06 -6.94 2.70
CA SER A 15 1.26 -8.16 2.79
C SER A 15 2.08 -9.43 2.57
N ARG A 16 1.56 -10.57 3.02
CA ARG A 16 2.15 -11.89 2.74
C ARG A 16 2.05 -12.27 1.25
N ARG A 17 1.16 -11.62 0.51
CA ARG A 17 1.07 -11.78 -0.95
C ARG A 17 2.26 -11.14 -1.67
N GLY A 18 2.83 -10.09 -1.10
CA GLY A 18 3.99 -9.37 -1.62
C GLY A 18 5.32 -9.91 -1.08
N LEU A 19 6.27 -9.00 -0.89
CA LEU A 19 7.63 -9.28 -0.42
C LEU A 19 7.68 -10.00 0.95
N PRO A 20 6.89 -9.61 1.97
CA PRO A 20 6.93 -10.27 3.28
C PRO A 20 6.56 -11.76 3.26
N GLY A 21 5.88 -12.26 2.21
CA GLY A 21 5.56 -13.67 2.05
C GLY A 21 6.74 -14.52 1.54
N GLY A 22 7.82 -13.90 1.09
CA GLY A 22 9.02 -14.58 0.61
C GLY A 22 8.79 -15.50 -0.58
N GLN A 23 9.59 -16.57 -0.66
CA GLN A 23 9.60 -17.51 -1.78
C GLN A 23 8.34 -18.36 -1.89
N SER A 24 7.73 -18.73 -0.77
CA SER A 24 6.51 -19.55 -0.76
C SER A 24 5.23 -18.76 -0.99
N GLY A 25 5.26 -17.45 -0.70
CA GLY A 25 4.05 -16.64 -0.56
C GLY A 25 3.22 -17.07 0.65
N PRO A 26 1.93 -16.70 0.71
CA PRO A 26 1.06 -17.10 1.81
C PRO A 26 0.75 -18.60 1.76
N VAL A 27 1.01 -19.31 2.88
CA VAL A 27 0.78 -20.75 3.01
C VAL A 27 -0.22 -21.04 4.14
N LYS A 28 -0.88 -22.21 4.07
CA LYS A 28 -1.70 -22.78 5.11
C LYS A 28 -0.81 -23.48 6.15
N GLY A 29 -1.42 -23.94 7.26
CA GLY A 29 -0.72 -24.70 8.31
C GLY A 29 -0.11 -26.03 7.81
N ASP A 30 -0.69 -26.65 6.79
CA ASP A 30 -0.18 -27.84 6.09
C ASP A 30 0.93 -27.56 5.09
N GLY A 31 1.34 -26.30 4.96
CA GLY A 31 2.36 -25.83 4.01
C GLY A 31 1.91 -25.75 2.55
N SER A 32 0.62 -25.94 2.25
CA SER A 32 0.07 -25.73 0.90
C SER A 32 -0.15 -24.23 0.62
N PRO A 33 -0.16 -23.79 -0.67
CA PRO A 33 -0.39 -22.40 -0.99
C PRO A 33 -1.80 -21.94 -0.58
N ARG A 34 -1.88 -20.75 0.05
CA ARG A 34 -3.14 -20.13 0.44
C ARG A 34 -3.66 -19.25 -0.70
N ARG A 35 -4.86 -19.51 -1.20
CA ARG A 35 -5.51 -18.71 -2.25
C ARG A 35 -5.97 -17.35 -1.73
N PHE A 36 -6.56 -17.31 -0.53
CA PHE A 36 -7.02 -16.08 0.11
C PHE A 36 -6.02 -15.60 1.15
N ASP A 37 -5.63 -14.35 1.08
CA ASP A 37 -4.75 -13.70 2.05
C ASP A 37 -5.38 -12.35 2.47
N TRP A 38 -5.96 -12.32 3.66
CA TRP A 38 -6.59 -11.12 4.21
C TRP A 38 -5.61 -9.96 4.39
N THR A 39 -4.29 -10.25 4.59
CA THR A 39 -3.29 -9.19 4.76
C THR A 39 -3.12 -8.36 3.49
N ALA A 40 -3.38 -8.94 2.31
CA ALA A 40 -3.36 -8.19 1.05
C ALA A 40 -4.52 -7.19 0.97
N TRP A 41 -5.72 -7.60 1.39
CA TRP A 41 -6.88 -6.71 1.44
C TRP A 41 -6.72 -5.60 2.47
N ALA A 42 -6.21 -5.94 3.66
CA ALA A 42 -5.93 -4.95 4.68
C ALA A 42 -4.84 -3.96 4.24
N ALA A 43 -3.74 -4.44 3.61
CA ALA A 43 -2.70 -3.57 3.08
C ALA A 43 -3.21 -2.67 1.94
N ALA A 44 -4.10 -3.18 1.07
CA ALA A 44 -4.78 -2.39 0.06
C ALA A 44 -5.63 -1.28 0.69
N ALA A 45 -6.41 -1.62 1.73
CA ALA A 45 -7.23 -0.65 2.45
C ALA A 45 -6.39 0.43 3.13
N PHE A 46 -5.30 0.08 3.83
CA PHE A 46 -4.39 1.07 4.42
C PHE A 46 -3.60 1.87 3.38
N GLY A 47 -3.31 1.27 2.21
CA GLY A 47 -2.65 1.96 1.11
C GLY A 47 -3.49 3.05 0.47
N ILE A 48 -4.83 2.95 0.50
CA ILE A 48 -5.73 3.99 -0.03
C ILE A 48 -6.33 4.87 1.07
N LEU A 49 -6.20 4.47 2.34
CA LEU A 49 -6.88 5.10 3.46
C LEU A 49 -6.68 6.63 3.55
N PRO A 50 -5.46 7.18 3.39
CA PRO A 50 -5.22 8.62 3.45
C PRO A 50 -6.06 9.39 2.43
N ASP A 51 -6.05 8.93 1.18
CA ASP A 51 -6.82 9.53 0.09
C ASP A 51 -8.33 9.34 0.31
N ALA A 52 -8.75 8.15 0.69
CA ALA A 52 -10.16 7.82 0.87
C ALA A 52 -10.82 8.64 1.98
N LEU A 53 -10.11 8.85 3.10
CA LEU A 53 -10.63 9.63 4.25
C LEU A 53 -10.50 11.15 4.08
N SER A 54 -9.87 11.62 3.02
CA SER A 54 -9.75 13.04 2.71
C SER A 54 -10.46 13.39 1.40
N LEU A 55 -9.74 13.43 0.30
CA LEU A 55 -10.28 13.75 -1.03
C LEU A 55 -11.37 12.78 -1.49
N GLY A 56 -11.25 11.50 -1.13
CA GLY A 56 -12.24 10.48 -1.45
C GLY A 56 -13.63 10.79 -0.86
N LEU A 57 -13.69 11.30 0.38
CA LEU A 57 -14.94 11.74 0.99
C LEU A 57 -15.56 12.91 0.23
N TYR A 58 -14.75 13.90 -0.15
CA TYR A 58 -15.22 15.06 -0.89
C TYR A 58 -15.73 14.69 -2.29
N PHE A 59 -14.99 13.90 -3.03
CA PHE A 59 -15.40 13.48 -4.36
C PHE A 59 -16.60 12.53 -4.33
N SER A 60 -16.70 11.65 -3.35
CA SER A 60 -17.88 10.81 -3.14
C SER A 60 -19.11 11.66 -2.83
N TRP A 61 -18.97 12.70 -2.03
CA TRP A 61 -20.05 13.64 -1.74
C TRP A 61 -20.51 14.40 -2.99
N LEU A 62 -19.58 14.90 -3.83
CA LEU A 62 -19.92 15.55 -5.10
C LEU A 62 -20.67 14.58 -6.04
N LEU A 63 -20.19 13.35 -6.13
CA LEU A 63 -20.82 12.31 -6.96
C LEU A 63 -22.27 12.03 -6.53
N ILE A 64 -22.52 11.90 -5.23
CA ILE A 64 -23.87 11.71 -4.67
C ILE A 64 -24.78 12.91 -5.00
N GLN A 65 -24.22 14.12 -5.04
CA GLN A 65 -24.94 15.35 -5.40
C GLN A 65 -25.14 15.52 -6.93
N GLY A 66 -24.61 14.61 -7.75
CA GLY A 66 -24.62 14.75 -9.21
C GLY A 66 -23.79 15.95 -9.71
N LYS A 67 -22.82 16.43 -8.94
CA LYS A 67 -21.95 17.56 -9.28
C LYS A 67 -20.67 17.09 -9.93
N PRO A 68 -20.09 17.88 -10.87
CA PRO A 68 -18.79 17.58 -11.44
C PRO A 68 -17.69 17.69 -10.36
N ILE A 69 -16.56 17.00 -10.58
CA ILE A 69 -15.37 17.11 -9.72
C ILE A 69 -14.85 18.54 -9.79
N ASP A 70 -14.77 19.19 -8.63
CA ASP A 70 -14.25 20.56 -8.48
C ASP A 70 -13.00 20.55 -7.59
N TRP A 71 -11.84 20.72 -8.23
CA TRP A 71 -10.55 20.81 -7.54
C TRP A 71 -10.29 22.16 -6.88
N HIS A 72 -11.02 23.21 -7.26
CA HIS A 72 -10.86 24.55 -6.73
C HIS A 72 -11.77 24.82 -5.53
N GLY A 73 -12.94 24.19 -5.50
CA GLY A 73 -13.95 24.32 -4.46
C GLY A 73 -13.78 23.35 -3.28
N ILE A 74 -12.59 22.75 -3.08
CA ILE A 74 -12.36 21.83 -1.96
C ILE A 74 -12.45 22.60 -0.64
N PRO A 75 -13.38 22.20 0.29
CA PRO A 75 -13.54 22.84 1.58
C PRO A 75 -12.31 22.72 2.48
N THR A 76 -12.07 23.71 3.32
CA THR A 76 -10.92 23.74 4.26
C THR A 76 -10.88 22.52 5.18
N ILE A 77 -12.03 22.00 5.60
CA ILE A 77 -12.11 20.79 6.43
C ILE A 77 -11.50 19.57 5.74
N ILE A 78 -11.62 19.45 4.41
CA ILE A 78 -11.02 18.36 3.65
C ILE A 78 -9.49 18.46 3.66
N PHE A 79 -8.91 19.67 3.62
CA PHE A 79 -7.48 19.85 3.80
C PHE A 79 -7.02 19.51 5.22
N ALA A 80 -7.80 19.83 6.24
CA ALA A 80 -7.49 19.41 7.61
C ALA A 80 -7.49 17.87 7.74
N LEU A 81 -8.47 17.18 7.14
CA LEU A 81 -8.49 15.72 7.05
C LEU A 81 -7.30 15.18 6.25
N TYR A 82 -6.97 15.81 5.14
CA TYR A 82 -5.79 15.45 4.34
C TYR A 82 -4.51 15.52 5.17
N TRP A 83 -4.27 16.60 5.90
CA TRP A 83 -3.09 16.76 6.75
C TRP A 83 -3.04 15.73 7.88
N MET A 84 -4.18 15.42 8.50
CA MET A 84 -4.27 14.38 9.52
C MET A 84 -3.95 12.99 8.95
N THR A 85 -4.55 12.65 7.82
CA THR A 85 -4.40 11.31 7.22
C THR A 85 -3.04 11.12 6.54
N HIS A 86 -2.38 12.22 6.12
CA HIS A 86 -1.03 12.20 5.54
C HIS A 86 0.07 12.53 6.55
N SER A 87 -0.17 12.30 7.84
CA SER A 87 0.80 12.47 8.93
C SER A 87 1.42 11.14 9.35
N LEU A 88 2.75 11.06 9.36
CA LEU A 88 3.49 9.93 9.93
C LEU A 88 3.29 9.81 11.44
N VAL A 89 3.03 10.94 12.13
CA VAL A 89 2.73 10.93 13.57
C VAL A 89 1.42 10.21 13.81
N VAL A 90 0.36 10.56 13.07
CA VAL A 90 -0.96 9.92 13.20
C VAL A 90 -0.89 8.45 12.80
N ALA A 91 -0.27 8.13 11.65
CA ALA A 91 -0.09 6.75 11.19
C ALA A 91 0.71 5.92 12.21
N GLY A 92 1.79 6.47 12.76
CA GLY A 92 2.61 5.82 13.78
C GLY A 92 1.85 5.52 15.07
N LEU A 93 1.05 6.47 15.58
CA LEU A 93 0.20 6.26 16.75
C LEU A 93 -0.84 5.17 16.51
N CYS A 94 -1.47 5.14 15.33
CA CYS A 94 -2.41 4.09 14.97
C CYS A 94 -1.73 2.71 14.90
N ILE A 95 -0.51 2.61 14.32
CA ILE A 95 0.26 1.36 14.28
C ILE A 95 0.64 0.90 15.68
N LEU A 96 1.06 1.81 16.57
CA LEU A 96 1.33 1.48 17.97
C LEU A 96 0.07 0.94 18.68
N LEU A 97 -1.09 1.56 18.43
CA LEU A 97 -2.37 1.06 18.94
C LEU A 97 -2.67 -0.35 18.42
N PHE A 98 -2.50 -0.61 17.10
CA PHE A 98 -2.68 -1.94 16.52
C PHE A 98 -1.68 -2.96 17.10
N ARG A 99 -0.45 -2.54 17.41
CA ARG A 99 0.52 -3.43 18.08
C ARG A 99 0.03 -3.94 19.43
N VAL A 100 -0.74 -3.13 20.16
CA VAL A 100 -1.32 -3.52 21.45
C VAL A 100 -2.61 -4.33 21.25
N LEU A 101 -3.53 -3.86 20.42
CA LEU A 101 -4.86 -4.42 20.27
C LEU A 101 -4.89 -5.66 19.38
N TRP A 102 -4.16 -5.62 18.25
CA TRP A 102 -4.19 -6.71 17.26
C TRP A 102 -2.92 -6.77 16.42
N LYS A 103 -1.88 -7.38 16.95
CA LYS A 103 -0.54 -7.50 16.33
C LYS A 103 -0.54 -7.91 14.84
N PRO A 104 -1.40 -8.86 14.37
CA PRO A 104 -1.41 -9.25 12.95
C PRO A 104 -1.72 -8.10 11.98
N LEU A 105 -2.37 -7.01 12.45
CA LEU A 105 -2.70 -5.85 11.61
C LEU A 105 -1.51 -4.90 11.40
N VAL A 106 -0.46 -4.99 12.22
CA VAL A 106 0.71 -4.09 12.15
C VAL A 106 1.36 -4.11 10.78
N LEU A 107 1.62 -5.30 10.20
CA LEU A 107 2.24 -5.42 8.89
C LEU A 107 1.38 -4.75 7.78
N PRO A 108 0.08 -5.08 7.63
CA PRO A 108 -0.77 -4.38 6.66
C PRO A 108 -0.86 -2.88 6.90
N ALA A 109 -0.93 -2.42 8.16
CA ALA A 109 -1.03 -1.01 8.50
C ALA A 109 0.22 -0.20 8.10
N CYS A 110 1.38 -0.84 7.92
CA CYS A 110 2.58 -0.19 7.37
C CYS A 110 2.39 0.33 5.93
N ALA A 111 1.33 -0.08 5.22
CA ALA A 111 0.97 0.50 3.94
C ALA A 111 0.56 1.98 4.05
N TRP A 112 0.07 2.41 5.22
CA TRP A 112 -0.27 3.81 5.47
C TRP A 112 0.96 4.75 5.50
N PRO A 113 1.97 4.55 6.36
CA PRO A 113 3.19 5.38 6.29
C PRO A 113 3.95 5.22 4.97
N LEU A 114 3.86 4.07 4.29
CA LEU A 114 4.42 3.90 2.95
C LEU A 114 3.73 4.82 1.93
N HIS A 115 2.39 4.92 1.95
CA HIS A 115 1.63 5.88 1.14
C HIS A 115 2.14 7.32 1.37
N ILE A 116 2.21 7.74 2.64
CA ILE A 116 2.68 9.09 3.01
C ILE A 116 4.10 9.36 2.50
N ALA A 117 5.00 8.38 2.66
CA ALA A 117 6.37 8.49 2.17
C ALA A 117 6.42 8.68 0.65
N MET A 118 5.65 7.89 -0.11
CA MET A 118 5.58 8.02 -1.57
C MET A 118 5.02 9.38 -1.99
N ASP A 119 3.97 9.88 -1.33
CA ASP A 119 3.40 11.19 -1.63
C ASP A 119 4.34 12.34 -1.32
N THR A 120 5.14 12.21 -0.28
CA THR A 120 6.18 13.20 0.06
C THR A 120 7.15 13.45 -1.09
N PHE A 121 7.49 12.41 -1.86
CA PHE A 121 8.40 12.52 -3.01
C PHE A 121 7.70 12.85 -4.34
N THR A 122 6.39 12.67 -4.41
CA THR A 122 5.62 12.80 -5.67
C THR A 122 4.68 14.01 -5.69
N HIS A 123 4.68 14.83 -4.63
CA HIS A 123 3.95 16.09 -4.58
C HIS A 123 4.90 17.28 -4.40
N GLN A 124 4.75 18.29 -5.26
CA GLN A 124 5.49 19.55 -5.20
C GLN A 124 4.81 20.54 -4.23
N GLN A 125 5.43 21.71 -4.04
CA GLN A 125 4.82 22.81 -3.30
C GLN A 125 3.39 23.12 -3.78
N GLY A 126 2.47 23.30 -2.83
CA GLY A 126 1.10 23.64 -3.13
C GLY A 126 0.11 23.13 -2.07
N ARG A 127 -1.17 23.16 -2.43
CA ARG A 127 -2.27 22.79 -1.52
C ARG A 127 -2.22 21.33 -1.07
N PHE A 128 -1.63 20.44 -1.86
CA PHE A 128 -1.50 18.99 -1.61
C PHE A 128 -0.12 18.57 -1.13
N GLN A 129 0.74 19.50 -0.76
CA GLN A 129 2.04 19.20 -0.17
C GLN A 129 1.84 18.50 1.19
N THR A 130 2.47 17.33 1.34
CA THR A 130 2.28 16.44 2.49
C THR A 130 2.98 16.97 3.75
N PRO A 131 2.25 17.34 4.83
CA PRO A 131 2.84 17.78 6.10
C PRO A 131 3.14 16.54 6.96
N ILE A 132 4.28 15.90 6.73
CA ILE A 132 4.62 14.57 7.26
C ILE A 132 4.63 14.46 8.79
N LEU A 133 4.81 15.58 9.50
CA LEU A 133 4.87 15.62 10.97
C LEU A 133 3.68 16.33 11.63
N PHE A 134 2.61 16.62 10.87
CA PHE A 134 1.42 17.25 11.42
C PHE A 134 0.80 16.40 12.56
N PRO A 135 0.27 16.96 13.66
CA PRO A 135 0.20 18.38 14.01
C PRO A 135 1.43 18.91 14.78
N VAL A 136 2.46 18.10 14.96
CA VAL A 136 3.67 18.46 15.74
C VAL A 136 4.53 19.50 15.03
N SER A 137 4.56 19.45 13.69
CA SER A 137 5.34 20.36 12.83
C SER A 137 4.71 20.50 11.47
N ASP A 138 4.81 21.69 10.88
CA ASP A 138 4.42 21.98 9.49
C ASP A 138 5.52 21.64 8.48
N PHE A 139 6.50 20.80 8.86
CA PHE A 139 7.60 20.41 8.00
C PHE A 139 7.09 19.67 6.76
N ARG A 140 7.52 20.12 5.59
CA ARG A 140 7.11 19.60 4.27
C ARG A 140 8.33 19.49 3.38
N LEU A 141 8.43 18.38 2.66
CA LEU A 141 9.45 18.18 1.64
C LEU A 141 8.93 18.61 0.27
N HIS A 142 9.84 19.05 -0.59
CA HIS A 142 9.53 19.36 -1.99
C HIS A 142 9.77 18.12 -2.83
N GLY A 143 8.68 17.48 -3.25
CA GLY A 143 8.73 16.37 -4.21
C GLY A 143 8.60 16.86 -5.66
N ILE A 144 8.43 15.93 -6.57
CA ILE A 144 8.21 16.16 -8.01
C ILE A 144 6.76 15.85 -8.34
N ASN A 145 6.01 16.77 -8.95
CA ASN A 145 4.62 16.53 -9.37
C ASN A 145 4.54 15.36 -10.36
N TRP A 146 4.01 14.24 -9.92
CA TRP A 146 3.92 13.03 -10.73
C TRP A 146 3.06 13.24 -12.01
N TRP A 147 2.01 14.07 -11.95
CA TRP A 147 1.14 14.34 -13.09
C TRP A 147 1.77 15.25 -14.16
N GLU A 148 2.83 16.00 -13.82
CA GLU A 148 3.58 16.85 -14.76
C GLU A 148 4.78 16.12 -15.39
N HIS A 149 5.20 14.99 -14.78
CA HIS A 149 6.39 14.24 -15.17
C HIS A 149 6.07 12.78 -15.48
N PRO A 150 5.73 12.43 -16.73
CA PRO A 150 5.44 11.04 -17.13
C PRO A 150 6.53 10.03 -16.77
N SER A 151 7.80 10.47 -16.76
CA SER A 151 8.92 9.63 -16.32
C SER A 151 8.78 9.10 -14.89
N VAL A 152 8.20 9.89 -13.99
CA VAL A 152 7.91 9.46 -12.60
C VAL A 152 6.89 8.34 -12.63
N ILE A 153 5.81 8.47 -13.44
CA ILE A 153 4.78 7.45 -13.60
C ILE A 153 5.40 6.14 -14.12
N TYR A 154 6.16 6.20 -15.21
CA TYR A 154 6.80 5.01 -15.78
C TYR A 154 7.79 4.35 -14.80
N THR A 155 8.50 5.17 -14.00
CA THR A 155 9.47 4.66 -13.03
C THR A 155 8.77 3.83 -11.95
N TYR A 156 7.76 4.37 -11.24
CA TYR A 156 7.15 3.63 -10.15
C TYR A 156 6.32 2.43 -10.64
N TRP A 157 5.62 2.52 -11.79
CA TRP A 157 4.95 1.38 -12.39
C TRP A 157 5.94 0.32 -12.90
N GLY A 158 7.07 0.74 -13.48
CA GLY A 158 8.13 -0.17 -13.91
C GLY A 158 8.75 -0.94 -12.75
N ILE A 159 9.07 -0.26 -11.65
CA ILE A 159 9.58 -0.90 -10.42
C ILE A 159 8.57 -1.94 -9.90
N LEU A 160 7.29 -1.57 -9.82
CA LEU A 160 6.24 -2.47 -9.37
C LEU A 160 6.14 -3.72 -10.25
N LEU A 161 6.15 -3.55 -11.56
CA LEU A 161 6.13 -4.64 -12.54
C LEU A 161 7.31 -5.60 -12.35
N VAL A 162 8.53 -5.06 -12.23
CA VAL A 162 9.74 -5.86 -11.99
C VAL A 162 9.64 -6.68 -10.71
N ILE A 163 9.16 -6.07 -9.62
CA ILE A 163 8.97 -6.77 -8.33
C ILE A 163 7.97 -7.93 -8.51
N TRP A 164 6.83 -7.70 -9.15
CA TRP A 164 5.80 -8.73 -9.32
C TRP A 164 6.24 -9.87 -10.24
N ILE A 165 6.94 -9.57 -11.33
CA ILE A 165 7.54 -10.59 -12.21
C ILE A 165 8.57 -11.43 -11.42
N SER A 166 9.44 -10.77 -10.67
CA SER A 166 10.46 -11.45 -9.85
C SER A 166 9.81 -12.38 -8.82
N LEU A 167 8.79 -11.90 -8.09
CA LEU A 167 8.05 -12.72 -7.14
C LEU A 167 7.35 -13.91 -7.81
N ALA A 168 6.75 -13.72 -8.98
CA ALA A 168 6.10 -14.77 -9.72
C ALA A 168 7.10 -15.87 -10.12
N VAL A 169 8.28 -15.49 -10.68
CA VAL A 169 9.34 -16.42 -11.08
C VAL A 169 9.90 -17.19 -9.86
N ILE A 170 10.20 -16.48 -8.77
CA ILE A 170 10.75 -17.08 -7.54
C ILE A 170 9.77 -18.11 -6.99
N ARG A 171 8.47 -17.75 -6.88
CA ARG A 171 7.43 -18.63 -6.36
C ARG A 171 7.13 -19.81 -7.26
N TRP A 172 7.09 -19.59 -8.56
CA TRP A 172 6.96 -20.69 -9.52
C TRP A 172 8.08 -21.72 -9.38
N ARG A 173 9.35 -21.27 -9.33
CA ARG A 173 10.51 -22.14 -9.11
C ARG A 173 10.46 -22.89 -7.78
N TYR A 174 10.05 -22.20 -6.70
CA TYR A 174 9.90 -22.81 -5.37
C TYR A 174 8.88 -23.96 -5.39
N TRP A 175 7.69 -23.70 -5.93
CA TRP A 175 6.61 -24.67 -5.96
C TRP A 175 6.89 -25.82 -6.95
N SER A 176 7.50 -25.56 -8.09
CA SER A 176 7.89 -26.60 -9.05
C SER A 176 8.89 -27.59 -8.44
N ARG A 177 9.91 -27.11 -7.73
CA ARG A 177 10.87 -27.97 -7.03
C ARG A 177 10.21 -28.81 -5.94
N ARG A 178 9.30 -28.23 -5.17
CA ARG A 178 8.60 -28.93 -4.09
C ARG A 178 7.69 -30.05 -4.62
N MET A 179 7.00 -29.84 -5.72
CA MET A 179 6.19 -30.86 -6.37
C MET A 179 7.05 -32.02 -6.90
N SER A 180 8.19 -31.74 -7.54
CA SER A 180 9.11 -32.76 -8.03
C SER A 180 9.69 -33.62 -6.90
N SER A 181 10.01 -33.03 -5.74
CA SER A 181 10.53 -33.79 -4.57
C SER A 181 9.48 -34.65 -3.89
N SER A 182 8.20 -34.29 -3.97
CA SER A 182 7.11 -35.09 -3.38
C SER A 182 6.70 -36.30 -4.23
N SER A 183 7.01 -36.28 -5.52
CA SER A 183 6.74 -37.42 -6.43
C SER A 183 7.76 -38.54 -6.33
N VAL A 184 8.94 -38.32 -5.75
CA VAL A 184 10.00 -39.33 -5.51
C VAL A 184 9.88 -39.90 -4.11
N LYS A 185 8.73 -40.45 -3.69
CA LYS A 185 8.71 -41.40 -2.57
C LYS A 185 9.19 -42.75 -3.06
N PRO A 186 10.28 -43.30 -2.48
CA PRO A 186 10.65 -44.67 -2.80
C PRO A 186 9.51 -45.59 -2.41
N SER A 187 9.09 -46.47 -3.35
CA SER A 187 8.35 -47.67 -3.00
C SER A 187 9.24 -48.47 -2.04
N VAL A 188 8.93 -48.43 -0.73
CA VAL A 188 9.52 -49.37 0.23
C VAL A 188 9.00 -50.71 -0.22
N GLY A 189 9.85 -51.51 -0.92
CA GLY A 189 9.61 -52.90 -1.20
C GLY A 189 9.52 -53.67 0.09
N ILE A 190 8.49 -54.48 0.16
CA ILE A 190 8.24 -55.51 1.18
C ILE A 190 9.33 -56.56 1.09
#